data_6bba0f02b479a68550694e27619b5f99
#
_entry.id   6bba0f02b479a68550694e27619b5f99
#
_cell.length_a   1.000
_cell.length_b   1.000
_cell.length_c   1.000
_cell.angle_alpha   90.00
_cell.angle_beta   90.00
_cell.angle_gamma   90.00
#
_symmetry.space_group_name_H-M   'P 1'
#
loop_
_entity.id
_entity.type
_entity.pdbx_description
1 polymer ?
#
loop_
_entity_poly.entity_id
_entity_poly.type
_entity_poly.pdbx_seq_one_letter_code
_entity_poly.pdbx_strand_id
1 'polypeptide(L)'
;MPHRYPQEAVLRDGRKVLLRPFAEKDVDALFEFFQQLPIAYRRFAWDPINNRSLIETWGRDIDYAKVFPLLALDGHRIVADATLHRRHGGPLRLAGRIKWMIDPTFRGVGLGTLLVNQFIGIARENGLRHLNAMLISDLEADAVTTLQNLGFIPYVMPGYGTDPDGNQHDMTKLLLKL
;
A
#
# COMPACT_ATOMS: atom_id res chain seq x y z
N MET A 1 -2.84 1.66 18.73
CA MET A 1 -2.31 2.47 17.59
C MET A 1 -0.89 2.89 17.90
N PRO A 2 0.04 2.92 16.92
CA PRO A 2 1.36 3.49 17.16
C PRO A 2 1.21 4.97 17.55
N HIS A 3 1.75 5.36 18.70
CA HIS A 3 1.68 6.75 19.22
C HIS A 3 2.42 7.77 18.36
N ARG A 4 3.03 7.35 17.23
CA ARG A 4 3.84 8.18 16.32
C ARG A 4 3.03 8.96 15.27
N TYR A 5 1.73 8.73 15.17
CA TYR A 5 0.88 9.42 14.19
C TYR A 5 0.00 10.48 14.86
N PRO A 6 -0.30 11.60 14.16
CA PRO A 6 0.18 11.96 12.81
C PRO A 6 1.68 12.28 12.76
N GLN A 7 2.33 12.05 11.61
CA GLN A 7 3.74 12.31 11.38
C GLN A 7 3.93 13.12 10.09
N GLU A 8 4.60 14.25 10.17
CA GLU A 8 5.05 15.00 8.98
C GLU A 8 6.32 14.39 8.41
N ALA A 9 6.43 14.41 7.09
CA ALA A 9 7.62 14.00 6.36
C ALA A 9 7.86 14.92 5.17
N VAL A 10 9.14 15.11 4.81
CA VAL A 10 9.56 15.87 3.63
C VAL A 10 10.03 14.89 2.57
N LEU A 11 9.47 14.98 1.38
CA LEU A 11 9.84 14.18 0.23
C LEU A 11 11.13 14.72 -0.44
N ARG A 12 11.72 13.95 -1.35
CA ARG A 12 13.00 14.32 -2.02
C ARG A 12 12.91 15.62 -2.82
N ASP A 13 11.73 15.98 -3.30
CA ASP A 13 11.46 17.21 -4.04
C ASP A 13 11.06 18.40 -3.15
N GLY A 14 11.12 18.25 -1.83
CA GLY A 14 10.82 19.28 -0.84
C GLY A 14 9.34 19.36 -0.44
N ARG A 15 8.43 18.65 -1.11
CA ARG A 15 7.02 18.61 -0.69
C ARG A 15 6.87 17.96 0.67
N LYS A 16 5.94 18.48 1.46
CA LYS A 16 5.60 17.94 2.78
C LYS A 16 4.35 17.07 2.68
N VAL A 17 4.38 15.96 3.37
CA VAL A 17 3.20 15.09 3.50
C VAL A 17 2.94 14.79 4.97
N LEU A 18 1.66 14.66 5.33
CA LEU A 18 1.22 14.18 6.62
C LEU A 18 0.86 12.71 6.52
N LEU A 19 1.52 11.87 7.30
CA LEU A 19 1.19 10.45 7.43
C LEU A 19 0.26 10.25 8.63
N ARG A 20 -0.85 9.57 8.43
CA ARG A 20 -1.74 9.15 9.52
C ARG A 20 -2.61 7.95 9.13
N PRO A 21 -3.09 7.17 10.09
CA PRO A 21 -4.04 6.11 9.81
C PRO A 21 -5.33 6.66 9.17
N PHE A 22 -5.91 5.85 8.28
CA PHE A 22 -7.25 6.07 7.76
C PHE A 22 -8.28 5.91 8.89
N ALA A 23 -9.32 6.71 8.87
CA ALA A 23 -10.43 6.67 9.81
C ALA A 23 -11.76 6.86 9.04
N GLU A 24 -12.90 6.55 9.66
CA GLU A 24 -14.22 6.63 9.05
C GLU A 24 -14.51 7.98 8.37
N LYS A 25 -14.07 9.08 8.97
CA LYS A 25 -14.21 10.43 8.40
C LYS A 25 -13.51 10.64 7.06
N ASP A 26 -12.61 9.76 6.67
CA ASP A 26 -11.81 9.87 5.45
C ASP A 26 -12.43 9.13 4.26
N VAL A 27 -13.56 8.46 4.45
CA VAL A 27 -14.23 7.63 3.44
C VAL A 27 -14.45 8.40 2.13
N ASP A 28 -15.02 9.61 2.22
CA ASP A 28 -15.31 10.43 1.03
C ASP A 28 -14.03 10.84 0.31
N ALA A 29 -13.03 11.32 1.05
CA ALA A 29 -11.76 11.75 0.49
C ALA A 29 -10.96 10.57 -0.10
N LEU A 30 -11.02 9.39 0.52
CA LEU A 30 -10.38 8.18 0.00
C LEU A 30 -11.07 7.69 -1.28
N PHE A 31 -12.41 7.69 -1.32
CA PHE A 31 -13.14 7.36 -2.53
C PHE A 31 -12.80 8.31 -3.68
N GLU A 32 -12.78 9.63 -3.41
CA GLU A 32 -12.40 10.64 -4.38
C GLU A 32 -10.96 10.43 -4.88
N PHE A 33 -10.02 10.17 -3.99
CA PHE A 33 -8.63 9.84 -4.36
C PHE A 33 -8.57 8.68 -5.36
N PHE A 34 -9.28 7.58 -5.09
CA PHE A 34 -9.31 6.45 -6.01
C PHE A 34 -9.93 6.80 -7.36
N GLN A 35 -10.99 7.63 -7.40
CA GLN A 35 -11.63 8.03 -8.66
C GLN A 35 -10.73 8.94 -9.51
N GLN A 36 -9.84 9.72 -8.88
CA GLN A 36 -8.89 10.60 -9.58
C GLN A 36 -7.68 9.85 -10.15
N LEU A 37 -7.40 8.63 -9.70
CA LEU A 37 -6.32 7.82 -10.27
C LEU A 37 -6.63 7.47 -11.75
N PRO A 38 -5.60 7.45 -12.63
CA PRO A 38 -5.78 7.03 -14.02
C PRO A 38 -6.46 5.67 -14.14
N ILE A 39 -7.40 5.52 -15.06
CA ILE A 39 -8.13 4.26 -15.29
C ILE A 39 -7.15 3.12 -15.55
N ALA A 40 -6.10 3.35 -16.35
CA ALA A 40 -5.06 2.38 -16.64
C ALA A 40 -4.36 1.84 -15.38
N TYR A 41 -4.33 2.63 -14.29
CA TYR A 41 -3.72 2.24 -13.03
C TYR A 41 -4.73 1.56 -12.10
N ARG A 42 -5.92 2.16 -11.89
CA ARG A 42 -6.92 1.60 -10.96
C ARG A 42 -7.57 0.31 -11.43
N ARG A 43 -7.54 -0.01 -12.75
CA ARG A 43 -8.03 -1.30 -13.27
C ARG A 43 -7.26 -2.51 -12.75
N PHE A 44 -6.05 -2.31 -12.24
CA PHE A 44 -5.21 -3.34 -11.62
C PHE A 44 -5.26 -3.31 -10.08
N ALA A 45 -6.15 -2.50 -9.50
CA ALA A 45 -6.32 -2.48 -8.05
C ALA A 45 -6.74 -3.85 -7.52
N TRP A 46 -6.15 -4.24 -6.40
CA TRP A 46 -6.45 -5.53 -5.74
C TRP A 46 -7.86 -5.61 -5.16
N ASP A 47 -8.46 -4.46 -4.89
CA ASP A 47 -9.78 -4.33 -4.32
C ASP A 47 -10.67 -3.52 -5.29
N PRO A 48 -11.99 -3.73 -5.30
CA PRO A 48 -12.90 -2.98 -6.17
C PRO A 48 -13.10 -1.54 -5.67
N ILE A 49 -12.07 -0.70 -5.80
CA ILE A 49 -12.02 0.70 -5.31
C ILE A 49 -13.03 1.64 -5.98
N ASN A 50 -13.75 1.18 -6.99
CA ASN A 50 -14.90 1.88 -7.58
C ASN A 50 -16.18 1.67 -6.77
N ASN A 51 -16.18 0.76 -5.80
CA ASN A 51 -17.34 0.45 -4.97
C ASN A 51 -17.31 1.28 -3.69
N ARG A 52 -18.07 2.39 -3.67
CA ARG A 52 -18.18 3.28 -2.53
C ARG A 52 -18.61 2.56 -1.25
N SER A 53 -19.62 1.66 -1.35
CA SER A 53 -20.13 0.92 -0.19
C SER A 53 -19.07 0.04 0.46
N LEU A 54 -18.09 -0.47 -0.31
CA LEU A 54 -16.97 -1.21 0.24
C LEU A 54 -16.06 -0.29 1.07
N ILE A 55 -15.77 0.93 0.59
CA ILE A 55 -14.93 1.90 1.30
C ILE A 55 -15.63 2.39 2.57
N GLU A 56 -16.95 2.58 2.54
CA GLU A 56 -17.76 2.88 3.71
C GLU A 56 -17.66 1.75 4.76
N THR A 57 -17.69 0.49 4.31
CA THR A 57 -17.49 -0.66 5.20
C THR A 57 -16.10 -0.65 5.82
N TRP A 58 -15.05 -0.31 5.06
CA TRP A 58 -13.70 -0.17 5.61
C TRP A 58 -13.63 0.90 6.70
N GLY A 59 -14.32 2.03 6.52
CA GLY A 59 -14.35 3.09 7.53
C GLY A 59 -15.08 2.68 8.81
N ARG A 60 -16.26 2.10 8.65
CA ARG A 60 -17.13 1.71 9.77
C ARG A 60 -16.58 0.54 10.58
N ASP A 61 -16.08 -0.49 9.88
CA ASP A 61 -15.72 -1.78 10.48
C ASP A 61 -14.19 -1.98 10.58
N ILE A 62 -13.45 -0.87 10.68
CA ILE A 62 -11.99 -0.89 10.69
C ILE A 62 -11.42 -1.66 11.89
N ASP A 63 -10.66 -2.71 11.61
CA ASP A 63 -9.92 -3.50 12.60
C ASP A 63 -8.41 -3.31 12.36
N TYR A 64 -7.83 -2.32 13.03
CA TYR A 64 -6.39 -2.02 12.92
C TYR A 64 -5.48 -3.18 13.33
N ALA A 65 -6.00 -4.20 14.02
CA ALA A 65 -5.24 -5.40 14.31
C ALA A 65 -5.09 -6.31 13.07
N LYS A 66 -6.05 -6.29 12.15
CA LYS A 66 -6.03 -7.06 10.90
C LYS A 66 -5.48 -6.27 9.72
N VAL A 67 -5.91 -5.01 9.59
CA VAL A 67 -5.48 -4.12 8.50
C VAL A 67 -5.08 -2.79 9.10
N PHE A 68 -3.83 -2.39 8.88
CA PHE A 68 -3.35 -1.07 9.26
C PHE A 68 -3.26 -0.18 8.01
N PRO A 69 -4.28 0.64 7.73
CA PRO A 69 -4.26 1.56 6.60
C PRO A 69 -3.57 2.86 6.99
N LEU A 70 -2.65 3.31 6.15
CA LEU A 70 -1.86 4.53 6.31
C LEU A 70 -2.07 5.43 5.11
N LEU A 71 -2.57 6.64 5.36
CA LEU A 71 -2.73 7.68 4.36
C LEU A 71 -1.52 8.62 4.35
N ALA A 72 -1.16 9.09 3.16
CA ALA A 72 -0.32 10.27 2.99
C ALA A 72 -1.19 11.41 2.43
N LEU A 73 -1.10 12.58 3.06
CA LEU A 73 -1.86 13.77 2.68
C LEU A 73 -0.91 14.91 2.30
N ASP A 74 -1.24 15.59 1.22
CA ASP A 74 -0.70 16.90 0.86
C ASP A 74 -1.76 17.96 1.21
N GLY A 75 -1.55 18.69 2.31
CA GLY A 75 -2.61 19.48 2.94
C GLY A 75 -3.79 18.61 3.37
N HIS A 76 -4.95 18.80 2.70
CA HIS A 76 -6.17 18.01 2.96
C HIS A 76 -6.39 16.88 1.93
N ARG A 77 -5.62 16.86 0.86
CA ARG A 77 -5.78 15.90 -0.24
C ARG A 77 -5.01 14.62 0.06
N ILE A 78 -5.67 13.48 -0.05
CA ILE A 78 -5.00 12.18 -0.01
C ILE A 78 -4.18 12.01 -1.30
N VAL A 79 -2.91 11.68 -1.16
CA VAL A 79 -1.97 11.43 -2.27
C VAL A 79 -1.42 10.01 -2.28
N ALA A 80 -1.64 9.26 -1.22
CA ALA A 80 -1.41 7.83 -1.18
C ALA A 80 -2.30 7.15 -0.15
N ASP A 81 -2.73 5.95 -0.48
CA ASP A 81 -3.28 4.94 0.41
C ASP A 81 -2.36 3.73 0.44
N ALA A 82 -1.99 3.29 1.63
CA ALA A 82 -1.14 2.13 1.82
C ALA A 82 -1.66 1.29 2.97
N THR A 83 -1.58 -0.03 2.86
CA THR A 83 -2.14 -0.94 3.87
C THR A 83 -1.17 -2.05 4.24
N LEU A 84 -1.10 -2.37 5.53
CA LEU A 84 -0.45 -3.56 6.06
C LEU A 84 -1.53 -4.54 6.53
N HIS A 85 -1.66 -5.66 5.83
CA HIS A 85 -2.57 -6.74 6.18
C HIS A 85 -1.87 -7.78 7.04
N ARG A 86 -2.53 -8.22 8.11
CA ARG A 86 -2.02 -9.23 9.05
C ARG A 86 -3.02 -10.38 9.21
N ARG A 87 -2.51 -11.57 9.51
CA ARG A 87 -3.31 -12.75 9.87
C ARG A 87 -3.07 -13.11 11.31
N HIS A 88 -4.12 -13.50 12.01
CA HIS A 88 -4.02 -13.91 13.42
C HIS A 88 -3.85 -15.43 13.60
N GLY A 89 -3.91 -16.20 12.52
CA GLY A 89 -3.81 -17.66 12.56
C GLY A 89 -3.09 -18.25 11.34
N GLY A 90 -2.82 -19.54 11.41
CA GLY A 90 -2.20 -20.31 10.35
C GLY A 90 -0.67 -20.09 10.22
N PRO A 91 -0.05 -20.76 9.25
CA PRO A 91 1.41 -20.76 9.09
C PRO A 91 1.96 -19.38 8.68
N LEU A 92 1.12 -18.47 8.14
CA LEU A 92 1.50 -17.11 7.75
C LEU A 92 1.13 -16.03 8.78
N ARG A 93 0.84 -16.40 10.04
CA ARG A 93 0.46 -15.43 11.09
C ARG A 93 1.55 -14.40 11.44
N LEU A 94 2.81 -14.71 11.13
CA LEU A 94 3.95 -13.81 11.34
C LEU A 94 4.43 -13.17 10.04
N ALA A 95 3.63 -13.19 8.99
CA ALA A 95 3.90 -12.52 7.71
C ALA A 95 2.85 -11.45 7.46
N GLY A 96 3.30 -10.21 7.23
CA GLY A 96 2.46 -9.11 6.79
C GLY A 96 2.46 -9.00 5.26
N ARG A 97 1.32 -8.58 4.68
CA ARG A 97 1.23 -8.20 3.27
C ARG A 97 1.01 -6.71 3.15
N ILE A 98 1.84 -6.04 2.38
CA ILE A 98 1.70 -4.62 2.08
C ILE A 98 1.11 -4.40 0.70
N LYS A 99 0.24 -3.38 0.59
CA LYS A 99 -0.32 -2.86 -0.66
C LYS A 99 -0.29 -1.34 -0.59
N TRP A 100 -0.22 -0.68 -1.74
CA TRP A 100 -0.33 0.78 -1.81
C TRP A 100 -0.82 1.24 -3.18
N MET A 101 -1.41 2.43 -3.19
CA MET A 101 -1.69 3.23 -4.38
C MET A 101 -1.18 4.64 -4.13
N ILE A 102 -0.46 5.20 -5.10
CA ILE A 102 0.16 6.53 -5.01
C ILE A 102 -0.28 7.35 -6.21
N ASP A 103 -0.70 8.59 -5.95
CA ASP A 103 -0.94 9.59 -6.99
C ASP A 103 0.28 9.65 -7.93
N PRO A 104 0.10 9.53 -9.26
CA PRO A 104 1.22 9.55 -10.21
C PRO A 104 2.15 10.76 -10.05
N THR A 105 1.63 11.92 -9.62
CA THR A 105 2.43 13.14 -9.41
C THR A 105 3.33 13.06 -8.17
N PHE A 106 3.15 12.05 -7.31
CA PHE A 106 3.95 11.77 -6.11
C PHE A 106 4.84 10.53 -6.26
N ARG A 107 4.97 10.00 -7.49
CA ARG A 107 5.92 8.90 -7.78
C ARG A 107 7.32 9.44 -7.98
N GLY A 108 8.33 8.59 -7.75
CA GLY A 108 9.74 8.94 -7.94
C GLY A 108 10.34 9.89 -6.90
N VAL A 109 9.55 10.43 -5.97
CA VAL A 109 9.98 11.43 -4.97
C VAL A 109 10.20 10.84 -3.57
N GLY A 110 10.21 9.52 -3.45
CA GLY A 110 10.50 8.81 -2.20
C GLY A 110 9.30 8.46 -1.34
N LEU A 111 8.06 8.79 -1.76
CA LEU A 111 6.86 8.49 -0.98
C LEU A 111 6.63 7.00 -0.78
N GLY A 112 6.81 6.17 -1.82
CA GLY A 112 6.71 4.71 -1.69
C GLY A 112 7.73 4.13 -0.71
N THR A 113 8.98 4.56 -0.79
CA THR A 113 10.04 4.19 0.16
C THR A 113 9.67 4.57 1.60
N LEU A 114 9.12 5.78 1.80
CA LEU A 114 8.68 6.27 3.10
C LEU A 114 7.58 5.37 3.68
N LEU A 115 6.53 5.07 2.91
CA LEU A 115 5.41 4.23 3.34
C LEU A 115 5.87 2.80 3.69
N VAL A 116 6.73 2.20 2.86
CA VAL A 116 7.25 0.85 3.13
C VAL A 116 8.11 0.83 4.40
N ASN A 117 8.94 1.85 4.65
CA ASN A 117 9.72 1.97 5.88
C ASN A 117 8.82 2.11 7.12
N GLN A 118 7.68 2.82 7.02
CA GLN A 118 6.69 2.86 8.10
C GLN A 118 6.18 1.44 8.41
N PHE A 119 5.84 0.66 7.38
CA PHE A 119 5.35 -0.71 7.58
C PHE A 119 6.42 -1.67 8.10
N ILE A 120 7.68 -1.51 7.71
CA ILE A 120 8.80 -2.27 8.29
C ILE A 120 8.87 -2.02 9.81
N GLY A 121 8.79 -0.76 10.24
CA GLY A 121 8.75 -0.39 11.65
C GLY A 121 7.56 -1.00 12.38
N ILE A 122 6.33 -0.78 11.84
CA ILE A 122 5.09 -1.31 12.43
C ILE A 122 5.12 -2.84 12.51
N ALA A 123 5.63 -3.51 11.48
CA ALA A 123 5.72 -4.96 11.44
C ALA A 123 6.63 -5.50 12.54
N ARG A 124 7.81 -4.89 12.73
CA ARG A 124 8.75 -5.24 13.81
C ARG A 124 8.13 -5.05 15.19
N GLU A 125 7.49 -3.90 15.43
CA GLU A 125 6.80 -3.59 16.70
C GLU A 125 5.67 -4.58 17.02
N ASN A 126 5.05 -5.17 15.99
CA ASN A 126 3.99 -6.17 16.13
C ASN A 126 4.49 -7.61 16.06
N GLY A 127 5.81 -7.84 16.11
CA GLY A 127 6.41 -9.18 16.14
C GLY A 127 6.29 -9.97 14.83
N LEU A 128 6.01 -9.30 13.69
CA LEU A 128 6.06 -9.96 12.40
C LEU A 128 7.52 -10.31 12.05
N ARG A 129 7.69 -11.40 11.33
CA ARG A 129 9.00 -11.88 10.87
C ARG A 129 9.26 -11.64 9.41
N HIS A 130 8.20 -11.40 8.64
CA HIS A 130 8.28 -11.19 7.21
C HIS A 130 7.28 -10.13 6.76
N LEU A 131 7.67 -9.38 5.72
CA LEU A 131 6.75 -8.60 4.90
C LEU A 131 6.76 -9.15 3.48
N ASN A 132 5.62 -9.07 2.80
CA ASN A 132 5.53 -9.38 1.38
C ASN A 132 4.68 -8.36 0.64
N ALA A 133 4.99 -8.21 -0.65
CA ALA A 133 4.18 -7.51 -1.63
C ALA A 133 4.03 -8.38 -2.87
N MET A 134 2.99 -8.16 -3.64
CA MET A 134 2.75 -8.80 -4.94
C MET A 134 2.50 -7.72 -5.97
N LEU A 135 3.32 -7.65 -7.00
CA LEU A 135 3.30 -6.61 -8.03
C LEU A 135 3.22 -7.23 -9.42
N ILE A 136 2.66 -6.48 -10.37
CA ILE A 136 2.70 -6.85 -11.79
C ILE A 136 4.06 -6.43 -12.32
N SER A 137 4.86 -7.40 -12.80
CA SER A 137 6.30 -7.24 -13.02
C SER A 137 6.66 -6.11 -13.98
N ASP A 138 5.95 -5.99 -15.09
CA ASP A 138 6.20 -5.00 -16.15
C ASP A 138 5.56 -3.66 -15.85
N LEU A 139 4.33 -3.64 -15.32
CA LEU A 139 3.58 -2.41 -15.05
C LEU A 139 4.05 -1.67 -13.79
N GLU A 140 4.65 -2.39 -12.84
CA GLU A 140 5.07 -1.87 -11.55
C GLU A 140 6.60 -2.01 -11.32
N ALA A 141 7.39 -2.01 -12.41
CA ALA A 141 8.85 -2.22 -12.35
C ALA A 141 9.58 -1.25 -11.40
N ASP A 142 9.15 0.01 -11.33
CA ASP A 142 9.73 1.00 -10.41
C ASP A 142 9.47 0.63 -8.94
N ALA A 143 8.30 0.09 -8.64
CA ALA A 143 7.96 -0.38 -7.31
C ALA A 143 8.74 -1.65 -6.95
N VAL A 144 8.93 -2.57 -7.91
CA VAL A 144 9.80 -3.74 -7.74
C VAL A 144 11.22 -3.30 -7.39
N THR A 145 11.80 -2.37 -8.15
CA THR A 145 13.13 -1.81 -7.89
C THR A 145 13.21 -1.13 -6.52
N THR A 146 12.20 -0.36 -6.15
CA THR A 146 12.13 0.30 -4.84
C THR A 146 12.19 -0.72 -3.70
N LEU A 147 11.41 -1.79 -3.78
CA LEU A 147 11.40 -2.84 -2.76
C LEU A 147 12.71 -3.61 -2.71
N GLN A 148 13.32 -3.92 -3.86
CA GLN A 148 14.63 -4.56 -3.90
C GLN A 148 15.71 -3.70 -3.21
N ASN A 149 15.71 -2.38 -3.43
CA ASN A 149 16.60 -1.44 -2.74
C ASN A 149 16.37 -1.40 -1.22
N LEU A 150 15.19 -1.79 -0.75
CA LEU A 150 14.85 -1.94 0.68
C LEU A 150 15.13 -3.35 1.22
N GLY A 151 15.76 -4.23 0.42
CA GLY A 151 16.18 -5.57 0.82
C GLY A 151 15.13 -6.67 0.59
N PHE A 152 14.05 -6.38 -0.13
CA PHE A 152 13.10 -7.42 -0.52
C PHE A 152 13.69 -8.31 -1.61
N ILE A 153 13.51 -9.61 -1.49
CA ILE A 153 13.93 -10.61 -2.46
C ILE A 153 12.78 -10.90 -3.43
N PRO A 154 12.97 -10.73 -4.74
CA PRO A 154 11.94 -10.97 -5.73
C PRO A 154 11.83 -12.46 -6.12
N TYR A 155 10.60 -12.91 -6.33
CA TYR A 155 10.25 -14.22 -6.89
C TYR A 155 9.28 -13.99 -8.05
N VAL A 156 9.73 -14.18 -9.27
CA VAL A 156 8.92 -13.99 -10.48
C VAL A 156 8.09 -15.25 -10.73
N MET A 157 6.80 -15.04 -11.02
CA MET A 157 5.83 -16.06 -11.36
C MET A 157 5.29 -15.76 -12.78
N PRO A 158 5.84 -16.42 -13.83
CA PRO A 158 5.45 -16.14 -15.20
C PRO A 158 3.98 -16.43 -15.45
N GLY A 159 3.27 -15.49 -16.10
CA GLY A 159 1.87 -15.62 -16.51
C GLY A 159 0.86 -15.83 -15.38
N TYR A 160 1.24 -15.55 -14.13
CA TYR A 160 0.39 -15.82 -12.97
C TYR A 160 -0.76 -14.83 -12.79
N GLY A 161 -0.61 -13.59 -13.27
CA GLY A 161 -1.64 -12.56 -13.26
C GLY A 161 -2.48 -12.58 -14.53
N THR A 162 -3.74 -12.12 -14.42
CA THR A 162 -4.62 -11.91 -15.57
C THR A 162 -5.28 -10.54 -15.41
N ASP A 163 -5.19 -9.72 -16.45
CA ASP A 163 -5.84 -8.42 -16.45
C ASP A 163 -7.36 -8.52 -16.77
N PRO A 164 -8.13 -7.43 -16.61
CA PRO A 164 -9.55 -7.43 -16.92
C PRO A 164 -9.89 -7.75 -18.38
N ASP A 165 -8.93 -7.65 -19.31
CA ASP A 165 -9.12 -7.97 -20.72
C ASP A 165 -8.73 -9.44 -21.03
N GLY A 166 -8.25 -10.18 -20.02
CA GLY A 166 -7.85 -11.58 -20.15
C GLY A 166 -6.39 -11.80 -20.56
N ASN A 167 -5.57 -10.73 -20.64
CA ASN A 167 -4.15 -10.88 -20.94
C ASN A 167 -3.38 -11.36 -19.72
N GLN A 168 -2.42 -12.24 -19.94
CA GLN A 168 -1.56 -12.73 -18.86
C GLN A 168 -0.41 -11.76 -18.59
N HIS A 169 -0.07 -11.63 -17.32
CA HIS A 169 1.06 -10.82 -16.82
C HIS A 169 1.92 -11.65 -15.88
N ASP A 170 3.21 -11.41 -15.92
CA ASP A 170 4.11 -11.93 -14.91
C ASP A 170 3.88 -11.18 -13.59
N MET A 171 3.86 -11.92 -12.49
CA MET A 171 3.76 -11.36 -11.15
C MET A 171 5.09 -11.51 -10.43
N THR A 172 5.50 -10.47 -9.72
CA THR A 172 6.65 -10.54 -8.81
C THR A 172 6.17 -10.49 -7.36
N LYS A 173 6.39 -11.59 -6.65
CA LYS A 173 6.27 -11.62 -5.19
C LYS A 173 7.58 -11.16 -4.59
N LEU A 174 7.55 -10.14 -3.77
CA LEU A 174 8.71 -9.62 -3.04
C LEU A 174 8.58 -9.97 -1.57
N LEU A 175 9.64 -10.50 -0.97
CA LEU A 175 9.68 -10.98 0.40
C LEU A 175 10.83 -10.35 1.16
N LEU A 176 10.54 -9.73 2.31
CA LEU A 176 11.52 -9.20 3.25
C LEU A 176 11.48 -10.03 4.54
N LYS A 177 12.63 -10.48 5.01
CA LYS A 177 12.81 -10.97 6.38
C LYS A 177 13.14 -9.78 7.29
N LEU A 178 12.39 -9.61 8.38
CA LEU A 178 12.47 -8.48 9.31
C LEU A 178 13.51 -8.70 10.41
#